data_b16fabbf4b965c2911f0becd9acf1a4c
#
_entry.id   b16fabbf4b965c2911f0becd9acf1a4c
#
_cell.length_a   1.000
_cell.length_b   1.000
_cell.length_c   1.000
_cell.angle_alpha   90.00
_cell.angle_beta   90.00
_cell.angle_gamma   90.00
#
_symmetry.space_group_name_H-M   'P 1'
#
loop_
_entity.id
_entity.type
_entity.pdbx_description
1 polymer ?
#
loop_
_entity_poly.entity_id
_entity_poly.type
_entity_poly.pdbx_seq_one_letter_code
_entity_poly.pdbx_strand_id
1 'polypeptide(L)'
;IVVAADGSQEAVDGHAEVAFCLINVGAVRMYLGSSEPPHTLVRSRLLYDDELYNPSGSLISDGQVALRRDKEERTVLAQLAEVSDVPVITLTDGPVELWGAKSNGEEAAEFQEQLAAYKAALLELKRRGAIAAGYVDKPAANLVVRLLEVAMTPEIELPDMRQLRPLL
;
A
#
# COMPACT_ATOMS: atom_id res chain seq x y z
N ILE A 1 -16.23 -13.85 0.03
CA ILE A 1 -14.81 -14.19 -0.14
C ILE A 1 -13.98 -13.04 0.40
N VAL A 2 -12.95 -13.34 1.18
CA VAL A 2 -11.97 -12.35 1.63
C VAL A 2 -10.61 -12.72 1.05
N VAL A 3 -9.94 -11.73 0.47
CA VAL A 3 -8.55 -11.83 -0.03
C VAL A 3 -7.72 -10.77 0.67
N ALA A 4 -6.66 -11.17 1.33
CA ALA A 4 -5.75 -10.24 1.99
C ALA A 4 -4.33 -10.42 1.47
N ALA A 5 -3.58 -9.34 1.37
CA ALA A 5 -2.16 -9.38 1.04
C ALA A 5 -1.39 -8.42 1.95
N ASP A 6 -0.18 -8.84 2.28
CA ASP A 6 0.80 -8.06 3.02
C ASP A 6 2.20 -8.34 2.50
N GLY A 7 3.04 -7.31 2.46
CA GLY A 7 4.38 -7.38 1.94
C GLY A 7 5.45 -7.06 2.97
N SER A 8 6.60 -7.67 2.78
CA SER A 8 7.83 -7.33 3.49
C SER A 8 8.95 -7.04 2.51
N GLN A 9 9.96 -6.34 2.96
CA GLN A 9 11.13 -6.00 2.16
C GLN A 9 12.40 -6.03 2.98
N GLU A 10 13.49 -6.38 2.32
CA GLU A 10 14.86 -6.12 2.76
C GLU A 10 15.42 -5.06 1.83
N ALA A 11 15.80 -3.91 2.40
CA ALA A 11 16.34 -2.80 1.64
C ALA A 11 17.81 -3.07 1.25
N VAL A 12 18.32 -2.32 0.28
CA VAL A 12 19.70 -2.46 -0.17
C VAL A 12 20.64 -1.98 0.92
N ASP A 13 21.51 -2.86 1.40
CA ASP A 13 22.66 -2.49 2.23
C ASP A 13 23.88 -2.20 1.33
N GLY A 14 24.21 -0.92 1.17
CA GLY A 14 25.36 -0.48 0.37
C GLY A 14 26.72 -0.81 1.00
N HIS A 15 26.76 -1.33 2.24
CA HIS A 15 27.98 -1.75 2.93
C HIS A 15 28.18 -3.28 2.93
N ALA A 16 27.17 -4.04 2.45
CA ALA A 16 27.29 -5.48 2.32
C ALA A 16 28.27 -5.86 1.19
N GLU A 17 28.95 -7.00 1.34
CA GLU A 17 29.84 -7.53 0.29
C GLU A 17 29.09 -7.83 -1.02
N VAL A 18 27.82 -8.17 -0.90
CA VAL A 18 26.91 -8.38 -2.04
C VAL A 18 25.65 -7.56 -1.79
N ALA A 19 25.41 -6.57 -2.65
CA ALA A 19 24.22 -5.77 -2.59
C ALA A 19 23.03 -6.53 -3.20
N PHE A 20 21.92 -6.57 -2.50
CA PHE A 20 20.65 -7.11 -3.00
C PHE A 20 19.48 -6.39 -2.32
N CYS A 21 18.30 -6.55 -2.90
CA CYS A 21 17.04 -6.14 -2.29
C CYS A 21 16.06 -7.31 -2.45
N LEU A 22 15.26 -7.57 -1.43
CA LEU A 22 14.24 -8.61 -1.46
C LEU A 22 12.87 -8.00 -1.20
N ILE A 23 11.92 -8.30 -2.05
CA ILE A 23 10.50 -7.96 -1.87
C ILE A 23 9.72 -9.26 -1.77
N ASN A 24 9.00 -9.44 -0.67
CA ASN A 24 8.07 -10.56 -0.49
C ASN A 24 6.65 -10.04 -0.40
N VAL A 25 5.71 -10.78 -0.99
CA VAL A 25 4.27 -10.56 -0.81
C VAL A 25 3.63 -11.89 -0.46
N GLY A 26 3.05 -11.93 0.74
CA GLY A 26 2.17 -13.00 1.18
C GLY A 26 0.72 -12.65 0.92
N ALA A 27 -0.10 -13.61 0.52
CA ALA A 27 -1.53 -13.39 0.36
C ALA A 27 -2.33 -14.63 0.79
N VAL A 28 -3.55 -14.38 1.22
CA VAL A 28 -4.50 -15.41 1.63
C VAL A 28 -5.87 -15.13 1.02
N ARG A 29 -6.52 -16.17 0.53
CA ARG A 29 -7.92 -16.13 0.11
C ARG A 29 -8.73 -17.10 0.96
N MET A 30 -9.84 -16.62 1.51
CA MET A 30 -10.72 -17.37 2.39
C MET A 30 -12.18 -17.27 1.93
N TYR A 31 -12.88 -18.39 2.03
CA TYR A 31 -14.31 -18.49 1.83
C TYR A 31 -14.99 -18.51 3.19
N LEU A 32 -15.48 -17.36 3.64
CA LEU A 32 -16.09 -17.22 4.96
C LEU A 32 -17.37 -18.07 5.08
N GLY A 33 -17.47 -18.84 6.15
CA GLY A 33 -18.60 -19.75 6.38
C GLY A 33 -18.52 -21.07 5.61
N SER A 34 -17.42 -21.32 4.90
CA SER A 34 -17.11 -22.58 4.23
C SER A 34 -16.16 -23.43 5.08
N SER A 35 -16.15 -24.73 4.83
CA SER A 35 -15.15 -25.67 5.38
C SER A 35 -13.88 -25.75 4.50
N GLU A 36 -13.83 -25.02 3.41
CA GLU A 36 -12.65 -24.98 2.54
C GLU A 36 -11.46 -24.35 3.26
N PRO A 37 -10.26 -24.95 3.19
CA PRO A 37 -9.07 -24.35 3.77
C PRO A 37 -8.69 -23.06 3.04
N PRO A 38 -8.07 -22.09 3.74
CA PRO A 38 -7.55 -20.91 3.10
C PRO A 38 -6.53 -21.26 2.00
N HIS A 39 -6.64 -20.58 0.87
CA HIS A 39 -5.62 -20.64 -0.18
C HIS A 39 -4.56 -19.57 0.11
N THR A 40 -3.29 -19.98 0.19
CA THR A 40 -2.16 -19.08 0.43
C THR A 40 -1.26 -18.97 -0.78
N LEU A 41 -0.72 -17.78 -1.00
CA LEU A 41 0.28 -17.49 -2.02
C LEU A 41 1.45 -16.73 -1.38
N VAL A 42 2.67 -17.11 -1.72
CA VAL A 42 3.87 -16.32 -1.41
C VAL A 42 4.60 -16.04 -2.70
N ARG A 43 4.95 -14.79 -2.93
CA ARG A 43 5.77 -14.35 -4.06
C ARG A 43 6.96 -13.58 -3.53
N SER A 44 8.14 -14.00 -3.94
CA SER A 44 9.40 -13.34 -3.63
C SER A 44 10.07 -12.84 -4.90
N ARG A 45 10.61 -11.64 -4.86
CA ARG A 45 11.41 -11.05 -5.92
C ARG A 45 12.73 -10.56 -5.34
N LEU A 46 13.81 -11.17 -5.79
CA LEU A 46 15.17 -10.74 -5.50
C LEU A 46 15.61 -9.78 -6.61
N LEU A 47 16.05 -8.59 -6.22
CA LEU A 47 16.67 -7.59 -7.08
C LEU A 47 18.17 -7.60 -6.83
N TYR A 48 18.98 -7.61 -7.88
CA TYR A 48 20.44 -7.60 -7.81
C TYR A 48 21.02 -6.94 -9.07
N ASP A 49 22.30 -6.66 -9.06
CA ASP A 49 23.03 -6.01 -10.15
C ASP A 49 22.33 -4.71 -10.63
N ASP A 50 22.08 -4.60 -11.92
CA ASP A 50 21.51 -3.40 -12.55
C ASP A 50 20.12 -3.02 -12.01
N GLU A 51 19.34 -3.98 -11.46
CA GLU A 51 18.02 -3.71 -10.90
C GLU A 51 18.09 -2.87 -9.60
N LEU A 52 19.25 -2.79 -8.97
CA LEU A 52 19.49 -1.98 -7.77
C LEU A 52 19.81 -0.52 -8.07
N TYR A 53 19.98 -0.15 -9.32
CA TYR A 53 20.41 1.20 -9.68
C TYR A 53 19.37 1.94 -10.49
N ASN A 54 19.26 3.21 -10.20
CA ASN A 54 18.52 4.16 -11.01
C ASN A 54 19.30 4.46 -12.31
N PRO A 55 18.65 5.02 -13.35
CA PRO A 55 19.33 5.43 -14.58
C PRO A 55 20.52 6.39 -14.35
N SER A 56 20.50 7.17 -13.27
CA SER A 56 21.62 8.04 -12.86
C SER A 56 22.81 7.30 -12.25
N GLY A 57 22.70 5.97 -12.00
CA GLY A 57 23.72 5.18 -11.34
C GLY A 57 23.67 5.21 -9.80
N SER A 58 22.66 5.87 -9.21
CA SER A 58 22.43 5.83 -7.76
C SER A 58 21.67 4.57 -7.37
N LEU A 59 21.95 4.02 -6.16
CA LEU A 59 21.14 2.93 -5.61
C LEU A 59 19.69 3.35 -5.42
N ILE A 60 18.77 2.40 -5.60
CA ILE A 60 17.36 2.60 -5.28
C ILE A 60 17.20 2.88 -3.79
N SER A 61 16.33 3.83 -3.46
CA SER A 61 16.03 4.20 -2.07
C SER A 61 15.05 3.23 -1.42
N ASP A 62 15.02 3.19 -0.08
CA ASP A 62 14.03 2.44 0.69
C ASP A 62 12.59 2.81 0.30
N GLY A 63 12.37 4.08 -0.03
CA GLY A 63 11.08 4.57 -0.51
C GLY A 63 10.67 3.98 -1.85
N GLN A 64 11.63 3.80 -2.78
CA GLN A 64 11.39 3.14 -4.07
C GLN A 64 11.10 1.65 -3.88
N VAL A 65 11.81 0.98 -2.97
CA VAL A 65 11.56 -0.42 -2.63
C VAL A 65 10.16 -0.60 -2.03
N ALA A 66 9.79 0.26 -1.06
CA ALA A 66 8.47 0.24 -0.45
C ALA A 66 7.35 0.47 -1.50
N LEU A 67 7.55 1.41 -2.41
CA LEU A 67 6.62 1.69 -3.49
C LEU A 67 6.42 0.47 -4.42
N ARG A 68 7.51 -0.23 -4.76
CA ARG A 68 7.46 -1.47 -5.56
C ARG A 68 6.72 -2.58 -4.82
N ARG A 69 6.96 -2.72 -3.50
CA ARG A 69 6.24 -3.67 -2.65
C ARG A 69 4.74 -3.38 -2.63
N ASP A 70 4.34 -2.14 -2.35
CA ASP A 70 2.93 -1.74 -2.26
C ASP A 70 2.19 -1.99 -3.59
N LYS A 71 2.84 -1.70 -4.72
CA LYS A 71 2.30 -2.02 -6.04
C LYS A 71 2.14 -3.52 -6.24
N GLU A 72 3.12 -4.32 -5.80
CA GLU A 72 3.07 -5.78 -5.96
C GLU A 72 1.95 -6.41 -5.12
N GLU A 73 1.70 -5.92 -3.89
CA GLU A 73 0.57 -6.33 -3.07
C GLU A 73 -0.77 -6.16 -3.81
N ARG A 74 -0.99 -4.99 -4.43
CA ARG A 74 -2.22 -4.72 -5.20
C ARG A 74 -2.33 -5.61 -6.43
N THR A 75 -1.21 -5.89 -7.07
CA THR A 75 -1.14 -6.80 -8.23
C THR A 75 -1.56 -8.21 -7.81
N VAL A 76 -1.05 -8.71 -6.69
CA VAL A 76 -1.38 -10.03 -6.14
C VAL A 76 -2.86 -10.08 -5.74
N LEU A 77 -3.40 -9.05 -5.08
CA LEU A 77 -4.82 -8.98 -4.77
C LEU A 77 -5.70 -9.05 -6.02
N ALA A 78 -5.34 -8.29 -7.06
CA ALA A 78 -6.07 -8.30 -8.32
C ALA A 78 -6.01 -9.67 -9.03
N GLN A 79 -4.92 -10.40 -8.90
CA GLN A 79 -4.78 -11.74 -9.45
C GLN A 79 -5.61 -12.78 -8.70
N LEU A 80 -5.66 -12.70 -7.37
CA LEU A 80 -6.38 -13.63 -6.50
C LEU A 80 -7.88 -13.34 -6.39
N ALA A 81 -8.30 -12.11 -6.63
CA ALA A 81 -9.72 -11.76 -6.71
C ALA A 81 -10.33 -12.38 -7.95
N GLU A 82 -11.29 -13.25 -7.76
CA GLU A 82 -12.04 -13.89 -8.85
C GLU A 82 -13.40 -13.23 -9.05
N VAL A 83 -13.98 -13.39 -10.23
CA VAL A 83 -15.36 -13.02 -10.48
C VAL A 83 -16.25 -14.04 -9.74
N SER A 84 -17.17 -13.54 -8.91
CA SER A 84 -17.98 -14.38 -8.05
C SER A 84 -19.39 -13.80 -7.90
N ASP A 85 -20.37 -14.67 -7.70
CA ASP A 85 -21.75 -14.30 -7.37
C ASP A 85 -21.92 -13.84 -5.91
N VAL A 86 -20.93 -14.11 -5.08
CA VAL A 86 -20.87 -13.60 -3.70
C VAL A 86 -19.89 -12.44 -3.58
N PRO A 87 -20.10 -11.53 -2.62
CA PRO A 87 -19.20 -10.39 -2.43
C PRO A 87 -17.74 -10.82 -2.23
N VAL A 88 -16.82 -10.19 -2.95
CA VAL A 88 -15.37 -10.36 -2.79
C VAL A 88 -14.82 -9.07 -2.19
N ILE A 89 -14.15 -9.18 -1.05
CA ILE A 89 -13.50 -8.05 -0.37
C ILE A 89 -12.00 -8.31 -0.38
N THR A 90 -11.23 -7.33 -0.85
CA THR A 90 -9.77 -7.37 -0.79
C THR A 90 -9.26 -6.41 0.28
N LEU A 91 -8.33 -6.89 1.11
CA LEU A 91 -7.77 -6.15 2.23
C LEU A 91 -6.26 -5.99 2.06
N THR A 92 -5.78 -4.80 2.37
CA THR A 92 -4.36 -4.52 2.51
C THR A 92 -4.07 -3.92 3.87
N ASP A 93 -2.87 -4.12 4.38
CA ASP A 93 -2.39 -3.33 5.51
C ASP A 93 -2.15 -1.88 5.09
N GLY A 94 -2.64 -0.96 5.90
CA GLY A 94 -2.58 0.47 5.60
C GLY A 94 -3.69 1.00 4.68
N PRO A 95 -3.58 2.25 4.25
CA PRO A 95 -4.58 2.93 3.41
C PRO A 95 -4.59 2.38 1.98
N VAL A 96 -5.73 2.58 1.30
CA VAL A 96 -5.84 2.25 -0.14
C VAL A 96 -5.04 3.24 -1.02
N GLU A 97 -4.67 4.38 -0.47
CA GLU A 97 -3.86 5.38 -1.18
C GLU A 97 -2.40 4.91 -1.29
N LEU A 98 -1.80 5.03 -2.48
CA LEU A 98 -0.38 4.78 -2.66
C LEU A 98 0.44 5.97 -2.15
N TRP A 99 1.30 5.70 -1.19
CA TRP A 99 2.21 6.69 -0.64
C TRP A 99 3.60 6.52 -1.26
N GLY A 100 4.28 7.63 -1.51
CA GLY A 100 5.63 7.60 -2.04
C GLY A 100 6.24 8.99 -2.10
N ALA A 101 7.54 9.07 -2.29
CA ALA A 101 8.26 10.32 -2.46
C ALA A 101 7.75 11.04 -3.73
N LYS A 102 7.18 12.21 -3.54
CA LYS A 102 6.77 13.11 -4.63
C LYS A 102 7.92 14.06 -4.97
N SER A 103 9.16 13.58 -4.85
CA SER A 103 10.35 14.33 -5.20
C SER A 103 10.42 14.58 -6.70
N ASN A 104 11.31 15.46 -7.11
CA ASN A 104 11.55 15.75 -8.53
C ASN A 104 12.54 14.72 -9.12
N GLY A 105 12.56 14.56 -10.43
CA GLY A 105 13.53 13.73 -11.14
C GLY A 105 13.10 12.28 -11.27
N GLU A 106 14.07 11.34 -11.15
CA GLU A 106 13.89 9.92 -11.42
C GLU A 106 12.91 9.24 -10.46
N GLU A 107 12.94 9.58 -9.17
CA GLU A 107 11.98 9.06 -8.20
C GLU A 107 10.53 9.46 -8.53
N ALA A 108 10.33 10.67 -9.05
CA ALA A 108 9.01 11.11 -9.50
C ALA A 108 8.55 10.33 -10.73
N ALA A 109 9.45 10.03 -11.67
CA ALA A 109 9.14 9.23 -12.85
C ALA A 109 8.75 7.79 -12.44
N GLU A 110 9.54 7.16 -11.58
CA GLU A 110 9.21 5.84 -11.04
C GLU A 110 7.89 5.85 -10.27
N PHE A 111 7.66 6.87 -9.43
CA PHE A 111 6.38 7.00 -8.73
C PHE A 111 5.19 7.01 -9.70
N GLN A 112 5.28 7.75 -10.81
CA GLN A 112 4.21 7.80 -11.81
C GLN A 112 4.01 6.44 -12.50
N GLU A 113 5.08 5.72 -12.79
CA GLU A 113 5.01 4.37 -13.36
C GLU A 113 4.34 3.39 -12.40
N GLN A 114 4.81 3.33 -11.14
CA GLN A 114 4.23 2.45 -10.12
C GLN A 114 2.78 2.84 -9.81
N LEU A 115 2.45 4.13 -9.78
CA LEU A 115 1.08 4.62 -9.61
C LEU A 115 0.16 4.19 -10.76
N ALA A 116 0.64 4.19 -11.99
CA ALA A 116 -0.14 3.73 -13.13
C ALA A 116 -0.46 2.23 -13.01
N ALA A 117 0.54 1.41 -12.65
CA ALA A 117 0.36 -0.02 -12.42
C ALA A 117 -0.55 -0.30 -11.21
N TYR A 118 -0.40 0.46 -10.13
CA TYR A 118 -1.25 0.38 -8.94
C TYR A 118 -2.72 0.69 -9.27
N LYS A 119 -2.96 1.77 -10.01
CA LYS A 119 -4.31 2.12 -10.49
C LYS A 119 -4.89 1.04 -11.40
N ALA A 120 -4.08 0.45 -12.28
CA ALA A 120 -4.53 -0.65 -13.14
C ALA A 120 -4.99 -1.86 -12.32
N ALA A 121 -4.27 -2.21 -11.24
CA ALA A 121 -4.69 -3.28 -10.33
C ALA A 121 -6.03 -2.96 -9.64
N LEU A 122 -6.23 -1.72 -9.14
CA LEU A 122 -7.49 -1.30 -8.53
C LEU A 122 -8.66 -1.30 -9.54
N LEU A 123 -8.40 -0.89 -10.79
CA LEU A 123 -9.40 -0.95 -11.86
C LEU A 123 -9.77 -2.39 -12.21
N GLU A 124 -8.81 -3.31 -12.20
CA GLU A 124 -9.05 -4.73 -12.39
C GLU A 124 -9.91 -5.32 -11.27
N LEU A 125 -9.63 -4.99 -10.00
CA LEU A 125 -10.48 -5.36 -8.87
C LEU A 125 -11.92 -4.86 -9.07
N LYS A 126 -12.07 -3.59 -9.43
CA LYS A 126 -13.38 -3.00 -9.73
C LYS A 126 -14.10 -3.73 -10.88
N ARG A 127 -13.37 -4.06 -11.95
CA ARG A 127 -13.91 -4.79 -13.11
C ARG A 127 -14.41 -6.19 -12.71
N ARG A 128 -13.78 -6.83 -11.74
CA ARG A 128 -14.18 -8.13 -11.18
C ARG A 128 -15.30 -8.03 -10.14
N GLY A 129 -15.77 -6.82 -9.83
CA GLY A 129 -16.77 -6.60 -8.80
C GLY A 129 -16.25 -6.71 -7.37
N ALA A 130 -14.91 -6.76 -7.18
CA ALA A 130 -14.31 -6.84 -5.87
C ALA A 130 -14.24 -5.45 -5.21
N ILE A 131 -14.46 -5.44 -3.89
CA ILE A 131 -14.36 -4.24 -3.05
C ILE A 131 -12.92 -4.16 -2.51
N ALA A 132 -12.20 -3.09 -2.86
CA ALA A 132 -10.88 -2.83 -2.30
C ALA A 132 -11.00 -2.03 -1.00
N ALA A 133 -10.42 -2.54 0.08
CA ALA A 133 -10.39 -1.88 1.38
C ALA A 133 -8.98 -1.90 1.97
N GLY A 134 -8.66 -0.84 2.71
CA GLY A 134 -7.44 -0.74 3.51
C GLY A 134 -7.79 -0.90 4.99
N TYR A 135 -6.95 -1.58 5.73
CA TYR A 135 -7.05 -1.70 7.18
C TYR A 135 -5.96 -0.87 7.85
N VAL A 136 -6.35 0.09 8.67
CA VAL A 136 -5.43 0.94 9.42
C VAL A 136 -5.61 0.65 10.90
N ASP A 137 -4.69 -0.10 11.48
CA ASP A 137 -4.76 -0.55 12.88
C ASP A 137 -4.65 0.63 13.86
N LYS A 138 -3.70 1.54 13.62
CA LYS A 138 -3.46 2.70 14.48
C LYS A 138 -3.46 3.99 13.66
N PRO A 139 -4.66 4.54 13.33
CA PRO A 139 -4.74 5.74 12.53
C PRO A 139 -4.14 6.91 13.30
N ALA A 140 -2.99 7.42 12.83
CA ALA A 140 -2.40 8.65 13.35
C ALA A 140 -3.16 9.90 12.86
N ALA A 141 -3.99 9.77 11.82
CA ALA A 141 -4.79 10.84 11.28
C ALA A 141 -6.05 11.07 12.13
N ASN A 142 -6.21 12.28 12.63
CA ASN A 142 -7.35 12.69 13.43
C ASN A 142 -8.29 13.67 12.69
N LEU A 143 -8.38 13.56 11.37
CA LEU A 143 -9.12 14.49 10.52
C LEU A 143 -10.59 14.62 10.92
N VAL A 144 -11.26 13.52 11.26
CA VAL A 144 -12.66 13.52 11.70
C VAL A 144 -12.78 14.21 13.08
N VAL A 145 -11.88 13.89 14.01
CA VAL A 145 -11.84 14.53 15.33
C VAL A 145 -11.60 16.03 15.18
N ARG A 146 -10.63 16.42 14.35
CA ARG A 146 -10.35 17.82 14.03
C ARG A 146 -11.55 18.54 13.42
N LEU A 147 -12.27 17.89 12.53
CA LEU A 147 -13.48 18.46 11.94
C LEU A 147 -14.58 18.69 13.01
N LEU A 148 -14.75 17.73 13.92
CA LEU A 148 -15.67 17.86 15.04
C LEU A 148 -15.25 18.96 16.01
N GLU A 149 -13.96 19.06 16.32
CA GLU A 149 -13.40 20.16 17.13
C GLU A 149 -13.75 21.52 16.53
N VAL A 150 -13.53 21.68 15.23
CA VAL A 150 -13.89 22.91 14.49
C VAL A 150 -15.38 23.18 14.54
N ALA A 151 -16.21 22.16 14.30
CA ALA A 151 -17.66 22.30 14.28
C ALA A 151 -18.27 22.65 15.67
N MET A 152 -17.58 22.23 16.75
CA MET A 152 -18.01 22.47 18.12
C MET A 152 -17.40 23.75 18.72
N THR A 153 -16.38 24.33 18.11
CA THR A 153 -15.72 25.55 18.61
C THR A 153 -16.52 26.78 18.19
N PRO A 154 -16.90 27.67 19.11
CA PRO A 154 -17.57 28.90 18.76
C PRO A 154 -16.74 29.74 17.78
N GLU A 155 -17.42 30.40 16.86
CA GLU A 155 -16.78 31.16 15.77
C GLU A 155 -15.76 32.21 16.25
N ILE A 156 -16.00 32.74 17.46
CA ILE A 156 -15.13 33.74 18.09
C ILE A 156 -13.82 33.18 18.64
N GLU A 157 -13.72 31.83 18.78
CA GLU A 157 -12.56 31.11 19.32
C GLU A 157 -11.74 30.40 18.26
N LEU A 158 -12.10 30.57 16.98
CA LEU A 158 -11.42 29.91 15.82
C LEU A 158 -10.08 30.56 15.35
N PRO A 159 -9.53 31.65 15.96
CA PRO A 159 -8.39 32.36 15.36
C PRO A 159 -7.08 31.57 15.29
N ASP A 160 -6.93 30.45 16.00
CA ASP A 160 -5.73 29.62 15.88
C ASP A 160 -6.02 28.11 15.95
N MET A 161 -6.47 27.57 14.84
CA MET A 161 -6.75 26.14 14.67
C MET A 161 -5.55 25.21 14.94
N ARG A 162 -4.32 25.74 15.00
CA ARG A 162 -3.10 24.96 15.30
C ARG A 162 -3.01 24.59 16.77
N GLN A 163 -3.76 25.27 17.62
CA GLN A 163 -3.75 25.07 19.07
C GLN A 163 -4.88 24.16 19.57
N LEU A 164 -5.80 23.74 18.70
CA LEU A 164 -6.83 22.80 19.08
C LEU A 164 -6.20 21.46 19.50
N ARG A 165 -6.41 21.08 20.75
CA ARG A 165 -5.99 19.78 21.28
C ARG A 165 -7.00 18.73 20.82
N PRO A 166 -6.56 17.49 20.49
CA PRO A 166 -7.46 16.40 20.24
C PRO A 166 -8.43 16.19 21.41
N LEU A 167 -9.68 15.88 21.11
CA LEU A 167 -10.71 15.56 22.12
C LEU A 167 -10.49 14.17 22.77
N LEU A 168 -9.51 13.38 22.30
CA LEU A 168 -9.15 12.06 22.79
C LEU A 168 -7.71 12.00 23.26
#